data_137e060b4ec4197cf26bc621c178f8e9
#
_entry.id   137e060b4ec4197cf26bc621c178f8e9
#
_cell.length_a   1.000
_cell.length_b   1.000
_cell.length_c   1.000
_cell.angle_alpha   90.00
_cell.angle_beta   90.00
_cell.angle_gamma   90.00
#
_symmetry.space_group_name_H-M   'P 1'
#
loop_
_entity.id
_entity.type
_entity.pdbx_description
1 polymer ?
#
loop_
_entity_poly.entity_id
_entity_poly.type
_entity_poly.pdbx_seq_one_letter_code
_entity_poly.pdbx_strand_id
1 'polypeptide(L)'
;VFEGKFNRTVSANYGMSYSICNVLADAGVENVSRWLSHEVDSADLTNRIANKMIRPTTIPQTLEELIVEQAIAREALRLSFDQHKKFAVSLKGVQQERTISDTFDQTMSGETLVNMQNLDMIVGSGGVLSHAPRRQQACKILIDSFLPEGITQLAVDSIFMMPQLGVLASVYEKAAIEVFNKDCLIRLGTCIAPNGFGENGDVMMNYSIEVNGKNISG
;
A
#
# COMPACT_ATOMS: atom_id res chain seq x y z
N VAL A 1 -3.23 11.42 7.29
CA VAL A 1 -3.81 12.66 7.84
C VAL A 1 -3.34 13.80 6.95
N PHE A 2 -4.23 14.53 6.36
CA PHE A 2 -3.92 15.67 5.50
C PHE A 2 -4.46 16.95 6.17
N GLU A 3 -3.62 17.97 6.34
CA GLU A 3 -3.97 19.23 7.03
C GLU A 3 -4.65 19.01 8.41
N GLY A 4 -4.20 18.03 9.16
CA GLY A 4 -4.81 17.67 10.43
C GLY A 4 -6.16 16.92 10.32
N LYS A 5 -6.65 16.66 9.11
CA LYS A 5 -7.88 15.87 8.88
C LYS A 5 -7.56 14.41 8.70
N PHE A 6 -8.32 13.56 9.39
CA PHE A 6 -8.22 12.12 9.28
C PHE A 6 -9.17 11.63 8.18
N ASN A 7 -8.60 11.06 7.11
CA ASN A 7 -9.35 10.39 6.07
C ASN A 7 -9.19 8.87 6.23
N ARG A 8 -10.30 8.16 6.30
CA ARG A 8 -10.34 6.71 6.41
C ARG A 8 -11.16 6.12 5.29
N THR A 9 -10.57 5.19 4.58
CA THR A 9 -11.29 4.33 3.62
C THR A 9 -11.05 2.89 4.00
N VAL A 10 -12.11 2.09 4.04
CA VAL A 10 -12.05 0.65 4.24
C VAL A 10 -12.57 0.00 2.97
N SER A 11 -11.69 -0.70 2.27
CA SER A 11 -12.09 -1.51 1.12
C SER A 11 -12.54 -2.89 1.61
N ALA A 12 -13.81 -3.21 1.43
CA ALA A 12 -14.31 -4.56 1.65
C ALA A 12 -13.99 -5.50 0.48
N ASN A 13 -13.68 -4.93 -0.70
CA ASN A 13 -13.52 -5.67 -1.95
C ASN A 13 -12.10 -6.16 -2.18
N TYR A 14 -11.11 -5.53 -1.56
CA TYR A 14 -9.70 -5.84 -1.81
C TYR A 14 -9.00 -6.25 -0.51
N GLY A 15 -8.51 -7.47 -0.47
CA GLY A 15 -7.80 -8.01 0.68
C GLY A 15 -7.18 -9.36 0.37
N MET A 16 -6.33 -9.83 1.28
CA MET A 16 -5.56 -11.07 1.12
C MET A 16 -6.27 -12.32 1.66
N SER A 17 -7.55 -12.20 2.03
CA SER A 17 -8.37 -13.28 2.58
C SER A 17 -9.54 -13.64 1.65
N TYR A 18 -10.75 -13.52 2.13
CA TYR A 18 -11.97 -13.90 1.39
C TYR A 18 -12.22 -13.09 0.12
N SER A 19 -11.70 -11.88 0.04
CA SER A 19 -11.82 -10.99 -1.13
C SER A 19 -10.63 -11.06 -2.10
N ILE A 20 -9.70 -12.00 -1.91
CA ILE A 20 -8.51 -12.13 -2.76
C ILE A 20 -8.84 -12.39 -4.24
N CYS A 21 -9.92 -13.13 -4.50
CA CYS A 21 -10.37 -13.38 -5.87
C CYS A 21 -10.90 -12.11 -6.56
N ASN A 22 -11.46 -11.16 -5.81
CA ASN A 22 -11.87 -9.88 -6.37
C ASN A 22 -10.64 -9.07 -6.82
N VAL A 23 -9.54 -9.18 -6.07
CA VAL A 23 -8.27 -8.56 -6.47
C VAL A 23 -7.80 -9.11 -7.82
N LEU A 24 -7.84 -10.44 -7.99
CA LEU A 24 -7.47 -11.06 -9.26
C LEU A 24 -8.41 -10.65 -10.40
N ALA A 25 -9.72 -10.61 -10.13
CA ALA A 25 -10.73 -10.24 -11.13
C ALA A 25 -10.54 -8.80 -11.64
N ASP A 26 -10.29 -7.86 -10.72
CA ASP A 26 -10.18 -6.44 -11.05
C ASP A 26 -8.78 -6.06 -11.54
N ALA A 27 -7.72 -6.69 -11.03
CA ALA A 27 -6.37 -6.49 -11.52
C ALA A 27 -6.13 -7.14 -12.87
N GLY A 28 -6.69 -8.33 -13.08
CA GLY A 28 -6.39 -9.23 -14.20
C GLY A 28 -5.13 -10.07 -13.95
N VAL A 29 -5.11 -11.25 -14.56
CA VAL A 29 -3.98 -12.19 -14.44
C VAL A 29 -2.67 -11.57 -14.88
N GLU A 30 -2.67 -10.80 -15.96
CA GLU A 30 -1.47 -10.18 -16.53
C GLU A 30 -0.79 -9.21 -15.54
N ASN A 31 -1.58 -8.40 -14.84
CA ASN A 31 -1.05 -7.47 -13.85
C ASN A 31 -0.48 -8.16 -12.61
N VAL A 32 -1.03 -9.30 -12.22
CA VAL A 32 -0.44 -10.12 -11.15
C VAL A 32 0.83 -10.81 -11.65
N SER A 33 0.79 -11.38 -12.86
CA SER A 33 1.91 -12.13 -13.44
C SER A 33 3.16 -11.28 -13.68
N ARG A 34 3.02 -9.98 -13.97
CA ARG A 34 4.18 -9.08 -14.15
C ARG A 34 5.12 -9.02 -12.94
N TRP A 35 4.63 -9.37 -11.75
CA TRP A 35 5.41 -9.39 -10.52
C TRP A 35 6.10 -10.73 -10.25
N LEU A 36 5.79 -11.75 -11.05
CA LEU A 36 6.41 -13.08 -10.92
C LEU A 36 7.78 -13.09 -11.58
N SER A 37 8.71 -13.81 -10.98
CA SER A 37 10.07 -13.97 -11.51
C SER A 37 10.17 -15.05 -12.59
N HIS A 38 9.09 -15.77 -12.85
CA HIS A 38 9.00 -16.88 -13.80
C HIS A 38 7.59 -16.93 -14.39
N GLU A 39 7.46 -17.56 -15.54
CA GLU A 39 6.16 -17.79 -16.16
C GLU A 39 5.35 -18.79 -15.34
N VAL A 40 4.11 -18.45 -15.06
CA VAL A 40 3.14 -19.30 -14.41
C VAL A 40 1.92 -19.39 -15.32
N ASP A 41 1.41 -20.60 -15.49
CA ASP A 41 0.18 -20.79 -16.25
C ASP A 41 -0.99 -20.04 -15.60
N SER A 42 -1.78 -19.38 -16.43
CA SER A 42 -2.91 -18.53 -15.99
C SER A 42 -3.93 -19.30 -15.17
N ALA A 43 -4.21 -20.56 -15.54
CA ALA A 43 -5.14 -21.40 -14.79
C ALA A 43 -4.54 -21.83 -13.44
N ASP A 44 -3.25 -22.15 -13.39
CA ASP A 44 -2.56 -22.49 -12.14
C ASP A 44 -2.54 -21.29 -11.18
N LEU A 45 -2.19 -20.10 -11.66
CA LEU A 45 -2.23 -18.88 -10.85
C LEU A 45 -3.62 -18.60 -10.28
N THR A 46 -4.65 -18.72 -11.13
CA THR A 46 -6.05 -18.55 -10.71
C THR A 46 -6.44 -19.56 -9.63
N ASN A 47 -6.08 -20.83 -9.81
CA ASN A 47 -6.37 -21.90 -8.85
C ASN A 47 -5.66 -21.67 -7.51
N ARG A 48 -4.39 -21.24 -7.51
CA ARG A 48 -3.64 -20.92 -6.28
C ARG A 48 -4.31 -19.80 -5.51
N ILE A 49 -4.75 -18.74 -6.18
CA ILE A 49 -5.44 -17.61 -5.56
C ILE A 49 -6.83 -18.03 -5.03
N ALA A 50 -7.58 -18.83 -5.79
CA ALA A 50 -8.87 -19.37 -5.34
C ALA A 50 -8.71 -20.29 -4.12
N ASN A 51 -7.68 -21.11 -4.07
CA ASN A 51 -7.37 -21.93 -2.90
C ASN A 51 -7.04 -21.09 -1.67
N LYS A 52 -6.34 -19.95 -1.84
CA LYS A 52 -6.09 -18.99 -0.76
C LYS A 52 -7.38 -18.36 -0.23
N MET A 53 -8.37 -18.10 -1.07
CA MET A 53 -9.69 -17.61 -0.64
C MET A 53 -10.40 -18.65 0.26
N ILE A 54 -10.32 -19.94 -0.10
CA ILE A 54 -10.93 -21.01 0.69
C ILE A 54 -10.20 -21.22 2.02
N ARG A 55 -8.88 -21.02 2.02
CA ARG A 55 -8.01 -21.20 3.20
C ARG A 55 -7.16 -19.95 3.45
N PRO A 56 -7.78 -18.84 3.90
CA PRO A 56 -7.11 -17.53 3.94
C PRO A 56 -5.95 -17.45 4.93
N THR A 57 -5.93 -18.33 5.93
CA THR A 57 -4.86 -18.40 6.95
C THR A 57 -3.64 -19.23 6.53
N THR A 58 -3.65 -19.83 5.33
CA THR A 58 -2.51 -20.59 4.83
C THR A 58 -1.29 -19.68 4.66
N ILE A 59 -0.16 -20.11 5.19
CA ILE A 59 1.13 -19.42 5.08
C ILE A 59 1.91 -20.06 3.94
N PRO A 60 2.58 -19.28 3.06
CA PRO A 60 3.44 -19.83 2.02
C PRO A 60 4.51 -20.76 2.59
N GLN A 61 4.63 -21.95 2.03
CA GLN A 61 5.61 -22.96 2.44
C GLN A 61 6.79 -23.03 1.47
N THR A 62 6.61 -22.54 0.27
CA THR A 62 7.63 -22.53 -0.78
C THR A 62 7.94 -21.11 -1.23
N LEU A 63 9.09 -20.92 -1.87
CA LEU A 63 9.45 -19.61 -2.45
C LEU A 63 8.47 -19.18 -3.53
N GLU A 64 7.98 -20.13 -4.32
CA GLU A 64 7.02 -19.86 -5.39
C GLU A 64 5.68 -19.36 -4.82
N GLU A 65 5.16 -20.02 -3.78
CA GLU A 65 3.94 -19.55 -3.09
C GLU A 65 4.12 -18.15 -2.49
N LEU A 66 5.28 -17.87 -1.92
CA LEU A 66 5.60 -16.56 -1.38
C LEU A 66 5.62 -15.48 -2.46
N ILE A 67 6.22 -15.79 -3.63
CA ILE A 67 6.26 -14.85 -4.76
C ILE A 67 4.84 -14.56 -5.26
N VAL A 68 4.00 -15.58 -5.42
CA VAL A 68 2.59 -15.41 -5.82
C VAL A 68 1.82 -14.59 -4.79
N GLU A 69 1.98 -14.88 -3.50
CA GLU A 69 1.31 -14.11 -2.44
C GLU A 69 1.74 -12.65 -2.43
N GLN A 70 3.02 -12.37 -2.61
CA GLN A 70 3.53 -11.01 -2.70
C GLN A 70 3.12 -10.30 -3.99
N ALA A 71 2.93 -11.03 -5.09
CA ALA A 71 2.43 -10.49 -6.35
C ALA A 71 0.99 -9.98 -6.21
N ILE A 72 0.10 -10.84 -5.71
CA ILE A 72 -1.30 -10.45 -5.51
C ILE A 72 -1.47 -9.37 -4.44
N ALA A 73 -0.59 -9.34 -3.42
CA ALA A 73 -0.61 -8.31 -2.39
C ALA A 73 -0.30 -6.91 -2.96
N ARG A 74 0.61 -6.80 -3.95
CA ARG A 74 0.87 -5.54 -4.65
C ARG A 74 -0.39 -5.01 -5.33
N GLU A 75 -1.10 -5.87 -6.02
CA GLU A 75 -2.34 -5.49 -6.71
C GLU A 75 -3.47 -5.16 -5.72
N ALA A 76 -3.58 -5.90 -4.61
CA ALA A 76 -4.55 -5.60 -3.57
C ALA A 76 -4.34 -4.20 -2.97
N LEU A 77 -3.09 -3.85 -2.67
CA LEU A 77 -2.73 -2.54 -2.14
C LEU A 77 -2.92 -1.44 -3.19
N ARG A 78 -2.50 -1.67 -4.43
CA ARG A 78 -2.68 -0.71 -5.52
C ARG A 78 -4.15 -0.39 -5.75
N LEU A 79 -5.00 -1.39 -5.91
CA LEU A 79 -6.44 -1.22 -6.13
C LEU A 79 -7.12 -0.54 -4.93
N SER A 80 -6.77 -0.94 -3.71
CA SER A 80 -7.28 -0.30 -2.49
C SER A 80 -6.87 1.17 -2.40
N PHE A 81 -5.64 1.50 -2.80
CA PHE A 81 -5.14 2.86 -2.79
C PHE A 81 -5.80 3.71 -3.90
N ASP A 82 -5.98 3.15 -5.09
CA ASP A 82 -6.73 3.83 -6.17
C ASP A 82 -8.17 4.12 -5.75
N GLN A 83 -8.81 3.18 -5.06
CA GLN A 83 -10.12 3.40 -4.47
C GLN A 83 -10.09 4.50 -3.40
N HIS A 84 -9.07 4.51 -2.52
CA HIS A 84 -8.89 5.55 -1.51
C HIS A 84 -8.74 6.94 -2.15
N LYS A 85 -7.92 7.06 -3.20
CA LYS A 85 -7.74 8.34 -3.93
C LYS A 85 -9.06 8.85 -4.52
N LYS A 86 -9.91 7.95 -5.01
CA LYS A 86 -11.23 8.29 -5.54
C LYS A 86 -12.21 8.78 -4.46
N PHE A 87 -12.13 8.24 -3.26
CA PHE A 87 -13.00 8.65 -2.15
C PHE A 87 -12.45 9.85 -1.35
N ALA A 88 -11.14 9.99 -1.29
CA ALA A 88 -10.48 11.10 -0.60
C ALA A 88 -10.41 12.33 -1.52
N VAL A 89 -11.58 12.91 -1.85
CA VAL A 89 -11.70 14.11 -2.67
C VAL A 89 -12.26 15.27 -1.86
N SER A 90 -11.83 16.49 -2.19
CA SER A 90 -12.42 17.70 -1.61
C SER A 90 -13.79 17.94 -2.23
N LEU A 91 -14.82 18.09 -1.39
CA LEU A 91 -16.13 18.56 -1.83
C LEU A 91 -16.02 20.04 -2.24
N LYS A 92 -15.78 20.30 -3.51
CA LYS A 92 -16.00 21.63 -4.11
C LYS A 92 -17.38 21.64 -4.70
N GLY A 93 -18.33 22.31 -4.05
CA GLY A 93 -19.64 22.58 -4.64
C GLY A 93 -20.79 22.69 -3.64
N VAL A 94 -21.82 23.41 -4.04
CA VAL A 94 -23.06 23.66 -3.31
C VAL A 94 -23.74 22.33 -2.94
N GLN A 95 -24.27 22.24 -1.72
CA GLN A 95 -25.17 21.15 -1.34
C GLN A 95 -26.37 21.13 -2.29
N GLN A 96 -26.39 20.20 -3.24
CA GLN A 96 -27.60 19.81 -3.94
C GLN A 96 -28.19 18.60 -3.24
N GLU A 97 -29.46 18.63 -2.94
CA GLU A 97 -30.20 17.42 -2.52
C GLU A 97 -30.07 16.38 -3.63
N ARG A 98 -29.43 15.26 -3.29
CA ARG A 98 -29.13 14.18 -4.26
C ARG A 98 -30.18 13.09 -4.16
N THR A 99 -30.61 12.59 -5.30
CA THR A 99 -31.44 11.40 -5.40
C THR A 99 -30.57 10.13 -5.35
N ILE A 100 -31.19 8.99 -5.04
CA ILE A 100 -30.47 7.69 -4.96
C ILE A 100 -29.84 7.30 -6.30
N SER A 101 -30.44 7.71 -7.44
CA SER A 101 -29.87 7.48 -8.77
C SER A 101 -28.59 8.27 -9.04
N ASP A 102 -28.45 9.47 -8.47
CA ASP A 102 -27.24 10.29 -8.64
C ASP A 102 -26.02 9.70 -7.93
N THR A 103 -26.24 8.73 -7.06
CA THR A 103 -25.16 8.03 -6.34
C THR A 103 -24.42 7.04 -7.24
N PHE A 104 -25.05 6.55 -8.30
CA PHE A 104 -24.47 5.60 -9.25
C PHE A 104 -23.75 6.27 -10.43
N ASP A 105 -24.09 7.53 -10.75
CA ASP A 105 -23.52 8.29 -11.87
C ASP A 105 -22.46 9.32 -11.43
N GLN A 106 -21.78 9.10 -10.31
CA GLN A 106 -20.77 10.03 -9.81
C GLN A 106 -19.54 10.08 -10.72
N THR A 107 -19.55 11.02 -11.64
CA THR A 107 -18.32 11.66 -12.14
C THR A 107 -17.74 12.49 -11.00
N MET A 108 -16.72 11.96 -10.32
CA MET A 108 -16.05 12.61 -9.19
C MET A 108 -15.27 13.82 -9.70
N SER A 109 -15.84 15.00 -9.65
CA SER A 109 -15.26 16.28 -10.12
C SER A 109 -14.40 17.00 -9.07
N GLY A 110 -13.89 16.29 -8.06
CA GLY A 110 -13.03 16.85 -7.01
C GLY A 110 -11.57 16.50 -7.22
N GLU A 111 -10.65 17.43 -6.92
CA GLU A 111 -9.23 17.10 -6.78
C GLU A 111 -9.03 16.16 -5.59
N THR A 112 -8.23 15.11 -5.78
CA THR A 112 -7.87 14.20 -4.70
C THR A 112 -7.14 14.97 -3.58
N LEU A 113 -7.47 14.64 -2.33
CA LEU A 113 -6.77 15.14 -1.15
C LEU A 113 -5.41 14.46 -0.94
N VAL A 114 -5.15 13.38 -1.67
CA VAL A 114 -3.91 12.61 -1.57
C VAL A 114 -2.87 13.26 -2.46
N ASN A 115 -1.85 13.85 -1.85
CA ASN A 115 -0.68 14.37 -2.54
C ASN A 115 0.54 13.53 -2.10
N MET A 116 1.10 12.76 -3.03
CA MET A 116 2.21 11.87 -2.74
C MET A 116 3.50 12.61 -2.42
N GLN A 117 3.71 13.81 -2.95
CA GLN A 117 4.89 14.63 -2.65
C GLN A 117 4.92 15.15 -1.21
N ASN A 118 3.75 15.31 -0.59
CA ASN A 118 3.61 15.78 0.79
C ASN A 118 3.44 14.62 1.78
N LEU A 119 3.70 13.40 1.34
CA LEU A 119 3.55 12.21 2.17
C LEU A 119 4.84 11.91 2.93
N ASP A 120 4.85 12.16 4.22
CA ASP A 120 6.04 11.95 5.07
C ASP A 120 6.36 10.47 5.26
N MET A 121 5.33 9.61 5.44
CA MET A 121 5.54 8.21 5.77
C MET A 121 4.41 7.30 5.27
N ILE A 122 4.80 6.12 4.78
CA ILE A 122 3.91 4.98 4.53
C ILE A 122 4.23 3.89 5.55
N VAL A 123 3.23 3.49 6.32
CA VAL A 123 3.34 2.36 7.27
C VAL A 123 2.48 1.21 6.77
N GLY A 124 3.14 0.14 6.36
CA GLY A 124 2.46 -1.10 5.99
C GLY A 124 2.10 -1.94 7.21
N SER A 125 0.97 -2.63 7.14
CA SER A 125 0.54 -3.57 8.18
C SER A 125 -0.13 -4.78 7.55
N GLY A 126 -0.24 -5.86 8.31
CA GLY A 126 -0.81 -7.12 7.85
C GLY A 126 0.24 -8.18 7.50
N GLY A 127 -0.19 -9.44 7.52
CA GLY A 127 0.69 -10.61 7.50
C GLY A 127 1.75 -10.62 6.41
N VAL A 128 1.39 -10.29 5.17
CA VAL A 128 2.32 -10.30 4.03
C VAL A 128 3.45 -9.29 4.18
N LEU A 129 3.18 -8.12 4.76
CA LEU A 129 4.16 -7.06 4.98
C LEU A 129 4.94 -7.26 6.28
N SER A 130 4.20 -7.52 7.38
CA SER A 130 4.77 -7.64 8.73
C SER A 130 5.67 -8.86 8.86
N HIS A 131 5.32 -9.96 8.20
CA HIS A 131 6.04 -11.24 8.27
C HIS A 131 6.81 -11.58 6.98
N ALA A 132 7.05 -10.61 6.11
CA ALA A 132 7.92 -10.83 4.96
C ALA A 132 9.30 -11.35 5.44
N PRO A 133 9.80 -12.48 4.88
CA PRO A 133 11.06 -13.10 5.33
C PRO A 133 12.25 -12.16 5.26
N ARG A 134 12.23 -11.23 4.32
CA ARG A 134 13.23 -10.16 4.19
C ARG A 134 12.54 -8.82 4.18
N ARG A 135 13.01 -7.87 4.96
CA ARG A 135 12.42 -6.52 5.05
C ARG A 135 12.41 -5.78 3.70
N GLN A 136 13.37 -6.06 2.83
CA GLN A 136 13.41 -5.53 1.48
C GLN A 136 12.19 -5.94 0.62
N GLN A 137 11.58 -7.09 0.90
CA GLN A 137 10.36 -7.52 0.19
C GLN A 137 9.18 -6.63 0.57
N ALA A 138 8.99 -6.34 1.86
CA ALA A 138 7.96 -5.40 2.29
C ALA A 138 8.20 -3.99 1.72
N CYS A 139 9.46 -3.53 1.72
CA CYS A 139 9.83 -2.25 1.13
C CYS A 139 9.44 -2.17 -0.36
N LYS A 140 9.80 -3.19 -1.15
CA LYS A 140 9.44 -3.26 -2.57
C LYS A 140 7.92 -3.29 -2.79
N ILE A 141 7.19 -4.08 -1.99
CA ILE A 141 5.72 -4.13 -2.10
C ILE A 141 5.12 -2.75 -1.88
N LEU A 142 5.58 -1.99 -0.88
CA LEU A 142 5.09 -0.64 -0.62
C LEU A 142 5.41 0.32 -1.77
N ILE A 143 6.64 0.28 -2.30
CA ILE A 143 7.03 1.13 -3.43
C ILE A 143 6.19 0.78 -4.66
N ASP A 144 6.11 -0.49 -5.02
CA ASP A 144 5.42 -0.97 -6.23
C ASP A 144 3.91 -0.68 -6.19
N SER A 145 3.31 -0.69 -4.99
CA SER A 145 1.86 -0.51 -4.84
C SER A 145 1.44 0.96 -4.72
N PHE A 146 2.23 1.78 -4.05
CA PHE A 146 1.87 3.17 -3.75
C PHE A 146 2.53 4.19 -4.67
N LEU A 147 3.62 3.82 -5.36
CA LEU A 147 4.40 4.70 -6.22
C LEU A 147 4.66 6.06 -5.55
N PRO A 148 5.36 6.10 -4.41
CA PRO A 148 5.60 7.33 -3.69
C PRO A 148 6.42 8.31 -4.53
N GLU A 149 6.15 9.61 -4.35
CA GLU A 149 6.83 10.71 -5.01
C GLU A 149 7.53 11.58 -3.96
N GLY A 150 8.63 12.22 -4.33
CA GLY A 150 9.41 13.04 -3.41
C GLY A 150 10.17 12.18 -2.39
N ILE A 151 10.10 12.57 -1.12
CA ILE A 151 10.85 11.92 -0.03
C ILE A 151 9.86 11.32 0.97
N THR A 152 9.75 10.00 0.98
CA THR A 152 8.78 9.28 1.81
C THR A 152 9.48 8.22 2.66
N GLN A 153 9.27 8.22 3.97
CA GLN A 153 9.73 7.15 4.84
C GLN A 153 8.85 5.91 4.69
N LEU A 154 9.47 4.75 4.62
CA LEU A 154 8.77 3.46 4.56
C LEU A 154 8.99 2.70 5.86
N ALA A 155 7.91 2.17 6.41
CA ALA A 155 7.93 1.40 7.64
C ALA A 155 6.88 0.28 7.63
N VAL A 156 6.98 -0.66 8.54
CA VAL A 156 5.96 -1.68 8.79
C VAL A 156 5.66 -1.80 10.28
N ASP A 157 4.39 -2.04 10.59
CA ASP A 157 3.98 -2.55 11.90
C ASP A 157 4.28 -4.05 11.94
N SER A 158 5.32 -4.43 12.68
CA SER A 158 5.87 -5.78 12.64
C SER A 158 5.00 -6.85 13.30
N ILE A 159 4.13 -6.46 14.19
CA ILE A 159 3.31 -7.37 15.02
C ILE A 159 1.82 -7.06 15.00
N PHE A 160 1.39 -6.19 14.08
CA PHE A 160 0.00 -5.81 13.90
C PHE A 160 -0.66 -5.20 15.15
N MET A 161 0.04 -4.29 15.82
CA MET A 161 -0.39 -3.67 17.08
C MET A 161 -0.99 -2.27 16.92
N MET A 162 -0.93 -1.65 15.75
CA MET A 162 -1.49 -0.29 15.54
C MET A 162 -2.93 -0.14 16.04
N PRO A 163 -3.88 -1.08 15.76
CA PRO A 163 -5.25 -0.92 16.23
C PRO A 163 -5.37 -0.91 17.75
N GLN A 164 -4.66 -1.81 18.43
CA GLN A 164 -4.69 -1.94 19.89
C GLN A 164 -4.02 -0.74 20.57
N LEU A 165 -2.89 -0.30 20.03
CA LEU A 165 -2.20 0.89 20.52
C LEU A 165 -3.00 2.17 20.24
N GLY A 166 -3.79 2.20 19.17
CA GLY A 166 -4.73 3.29 18.91
C GLY A 166 -5.80 3.41 20.00
N VAL A 167 -6.31 2.27 20.52
CA VAL A 167 -7.22 2.24 21.68
C VAL A 167 -6.48 2.68 22.95
N LEU A 168 -5.26 2.20 23.19
CA LEU A 168 -4.45 2.63 24.33
C LEU A 168 -4.17 4.14 24.29
N ALA A 169 -3.92 4.69 23.13
CA ALA A 169 -3.64 6.12 22.95
C ALA A 169 -4.80 7.02 23.40
N SER A 170 -6.04 6.54 23.32
CA SER A 170 -7.20 7.29 23.81
C SER A 170 -7.21 7.48 25.34
N VAL A 171 -6.45 6.66 26.08
CA VAL A 171 -6.35 6.70 27.54
C VAL A 171 -4.95 7.15 27.98
N TYR A 172 -3.92 6.69 27.29
CA TYR A 172 -2.52 7.00 27.63
C TYR A 172 -1.64 7.08 26.35
N GLU A 173 -1.75 8.21 25.67
CA GLU A 173 -1.09 8.47 24.38
C GLU A 173 0.43 8.27 24.43
N LYS A 174 1.08 8.80 25.46
CA LYS A 174 2.54 8.70 25.58
C LYS A 174 3.04 7.26 25.59
N ALA A 175 2.41 6.39 26.36
CA ALA A 175 2.79 4.97 26.42
C ALA A 175 2.52 4.27 25.07
N ALA A 176 1.40 4.56 24.43
CA ALA A 176 1.07 3.98 23.13
C ALA A 176 2.12 4.34 22.06
N ILE A 177 2.54 5.61 22.01
CA ILE A 177 3.56 6.10 21.08
C ILE A 177 4.92 5.48 21.39
N GLU A 178 5.32 5.41 22.66
CA GLU A 178 6.60 4.82 23.06
C GLU A 178 6.68 3.33 22.67
N VAL A 179 5.66 2.56 22.98
CA VAL A 179 5.57 1.13 22.60
C VAL A 179 5.58 0.96 21.09
N PHE A 180 4.78 1.77 20.38
CA PHE A 180 4.73 1.68 18.93
C PHE A 180 6.08 1.95 18.29
N ASN A 181 6.74 3.04 18.66
CA ASN A 181 8.03 3.40 18.08
C ASN A 181 9.17 2.44 18.43
N LYS A 182 9.14 1.88 19.64
CA LYS A 182 10.21 1.02 20.15
C LYS A 182 10.07 -0.45 19.74
N ASP A 183 8.86 -0.97 19.82
CA ASP A 183 8.63 -2.41 19.75
C ASP A 183 7.87 -2.86 18.49
N CYS A 184 7.08 -1.97 17.85
CA CYS A 184 6.22 -2.34 16.75
C CYS A 184 6.70 -1.82 15.39
N LEU A 185 7.14 -0.56 15.34
CA LEU A 185 7.47 0.12 14.10
C LEU A 185 8.88 -0.25 13.62
N ILE A 186 8.96 -0.97 12.52
CA ILE A 186 10.24 -1.22 11.84
C ILE A 186 10.37 -0.26 10.66
N ARG A 187 11.37 0.61 10.72
CA ARG A 187 11.72 1.50 9.62
C ARG A 187 12.45 0.71 8.54
N LEU A 188 11.94 0.73 7.32
CA LEU A 188 12.48 0.01 6.17
C LEU A 188 13.54 0.84 5.43
N GLY A 189 13.34 2.16 5.39
CA GLY A 189 14.20 3.11 4.70
C GLY A 189 13.44 4.34 4.22
N THR A 190 14.14 5.19 3.47
CA THR A 190 13.57 6.37 2.84
C THR A 190 13.52 6.14 1.33
N CYS A 191 12.35 6.26 0.75
CA CYS A 191 12.16 6.30 -0.69
C CYS A 191 12.39 7.73 -1.18
N ILE A 192 13.23 7.89 -2.17
CA ILE A 192 13.46 9.16 -2.87
C ILE A 192 13.09 8.90 -4.32
N ALA A 193 12.04 9.55 -4.81
CA ALA A 193 11.53 9.36 -6.15
C ALA A 193 11.23 10.70 -6.82
N PRO A 194 11.57 10.85 -8.12
CA PRO A 194 11.20 12.04 -8.88
C PRO A 194 9.68 12.10 -9.09
N ASN A 195 9.19 13.30 -9.38
CA ASN A 195 7.82 13.49 -9.81
C ASN A 195 7.70 13.24 -11.31
N GLY A 196 6.73 12.42 -11.71
CA GLY A 196 6.42 12.14 -13.11
C GLY A 196 7.23 10.99 -13.72
N PHE A 197 7.16 10.89 -15.03
CA PHE A 197 7.79 9.84 -15.83
C PHE A 197 8.71 10.47 -16.87
N GLY A 198 9.85 9.83 -17.12
CA GLY A 198 10.77 10.15 -18.19
C GLY A 198 10.91 8.99 -19.16
N GLU A 199 11.55 9.23 -20.30
CA GLU A 199 11.93 8.19 -21.25
C GLU A 199 13.19 7.46 -20.76
N ASN A 200 13.44 6.29 -21.32
CA ASN A 200 14.61 5.50 -20.92
C ASN A 200 15.90 6.24 -21.33
N GLY A 201 16.69 6.61 -20.31
CA GLY A 201 17.94 7.37 -20.49
C GLY A 201 17.85 8.83 -20.04
N ASP A 202 16.65 9.33 -19.73
CA ASP A 202 16.49 10.69 -19.20
C ASP A 202 17.04 10.81 -17.78
N VAL A 203 17.67 11.95 -17.49
CA VAL A 203 18.05 12.29 -16.11
C VAL A 203 16.85 12.86 -15.39
N MET A 204 16.20 12.01 -14.58
CA MET A 204 15.00 12.40 -13.82
C MET A 204 15.31 13.09 -12.50
N MET A 205 16.48 12.85 -11.92
CA MET A 205 16.89 13.40 -10.63
C MET A 205 18.40 13.40 -10.50
N ASN A 206 18.93 14.49 -9.93
CA ASN A 206 20.29 14.52 -9.39
C ASN A 206 20.20 14.57 -7.87
N TYR A 207 20.96 13.74 -7.18
CA TYR A 207 20.93 13.71 -5.71
C TYR A 207 22.33 13.72 -5.08
N SER A 208 22.41 14.28 -3.90
CA SER A 208 23.58 14.16 -3.02
C SER A 208 23.07 13.90 -1.59
N ILE A 209 23.41 12.74 -1.05
CA ILE A 209 22.93 12.27 0.26
C ILE A 209 24.13 11.99 1.14
N GLU A 210 24.14 12.52 2.33
CA GLU A 210 25.13 12.19 3.36
C GLU A 210 24.59 11.09 4.27
N VAL A 211 25.27 9.94 4.30
CA VAL A 211 24.94 8.80 5.17
C VAL A 211 26.17 8.43 5.97
N ASN A 212 26.11 8.57 7.30
CA ASN A 212 27.22 8.24 8.20
C ASN A 212 28.56 8.90 7.80
N GLY A 213 28.51 10.18 7.40
CA GLY A 213 29.69 10.93 6.98
C GLY A 213 30.22 10.58 5.57
N LYS A 214 29.48 9.79 4.81
CA LYS A 214 29.79 9.48 3.40
C LYS A 214 28.76 10.13 2.48
N ASN A 215 29.25 10.86 1.49
CA ASN A 215 28.41 11.42 0.43
C ASN A 215 28.19 10.37 -0.65
N ILE A 216 26.92 10.17 -1.01
CA ILE A 216 26.45 9.35 -2.13
C ILE A 216 25.76 10.30 -3.09
N SER A 217 26.20 10.31 -4.34
CA SER A 217 25.62 11.15 -5.40
C SER A 217 25.33 10.34 -6.66
N GLY A 218 24.34 10.74 -7.41
CA GLY A 218 23.98 10.13 -8.70
C GLY A 218 23.08 11.06 -9.51
#